data_e5de615e6d50bb6177af7ba45d99d7f1
#
_entry.id   e5de615e6d50bb6177af7ba45d99d7f1
#
_cell.length_a   1.000
_cell.length_b   1.000
_cell.length_c   1.000
_cell.angle_alpha   90.00
_cell.angle_beta   90.00
_cell.angle_gamma   90.00
#
_symmetry.space_group_name_H-M   'P 1'
#
loop_
_entity.id
_entity.type
_entity.pdbx_description
1 polymer ?
#
loop_
_entity_poly.entity_id
_entity_poly.type
_entity_poly.pdbx_seq_one_letter_code
_entity_poly.pdbx_strand_id
1 'polypeptide(L)'
;KRPIAVLMAFTACFIVGLVTYFSLPVSLLPDVDIPQITVQVSGENSSARELENTMVAPVRRQLMQVSGLTEMKSETRDGSGIIRLSFDFGTNTDLAFIEVNEKIDAAMNGLPKDAVRPKAIKASATDIPVFYLNMTLKNDLPYRQTNEDAFLNMCTLAENVVKRRIEQLPQVAM
;
A
#
# COMPACT_ATOMS: atom_id res chain seq x y z
N LYS A 1 2.92 56.49 -29.86
CA LYS A 1 2.06 55.48 -29.15
C LYS A 1 1.76 54.37 -30.16
N ARG A 2 2.15 53.13 -29.88
CA ARG A 2 1.98 51.97 -30.77
C ARG A 2 0.92 51.02 -30.17
N PRO A 3 -0.38 51.24 -30.44
CA PRO A 3 -1.43 50.44 -29.80
C PRO A 3 -1.39 48.96 -30.19
N ILE A 4 -0.96 48.65 -31.41
CA ILE A 4 -0.86 47.29 -31.93
C ILE A 4 0.18 46.47 -31.13
N ALA A 5 1.34 47.06 -30.77
CA ALA A 5 2.36 46.38 -30.00
C ALA A 5 1.90 46.01 -28.59
N VAL A 6 1.07 46.87 -27.96
CA VAL A 6 0.48 46.61 -26.64
C VAL A 6 -0.54 45.48 -26.71
N LEU A 7 -1.37 45.49 -27.75
CA LEU A 7 -2.38 44.44 -27.94
C LEU A 7 -1.73 43.06 -28.16
N MET A 8 -0.66 43.01 -28.96
CA MET A 8 0.11 41.78 -29.19
C MET A 8 0.76 41.25 -27.90
N ALA A 9 1.30 42.15 -27.07
CA ALA A 9 1.91 41.76 -25.78
C ALA A 9 0.85 41.19 -24.83
N PHE A 10 -0.34 41.81 -24.73
CA PHE A 10 -1.43 41.31 -23.91
C PHE A 10 -1.94 39.95 -24.38
N THR A 11 -2.10 39.76 -25.70
CA THR A 11 -2.51 38.47 -26.28
C THR A 11 -1.48 37.38 -26.00
N ALA A 12 -0.19 37.68 -26.12
CA ALA A 12 0.88 36.73 -25.81
C ALA A 12 0.84 36.32 -24.32
N CYS A 13 0.73 37.25 -23.39
CA CYS A 13 0.60 36.97 -21.96
C CYS A 13 -0.64 36.13 -21.66
N PHE A 14 -1.78 36.42 -22.30
CA PHE A 14 -3.01 35.66 -22.12
C PHE A 14 -2.86 34.21 -22.57
N ILE A 15 -2.24 33.96 -23.73
CA ILE A 15 -1.99 32.63 -24.25
C ILE A 15 -1.05 31.86 -23.31
N VAL A 16 0.05 32.47 -22.85
CA VAL A 16 0.98 31.85 -21.91
C VAL A 16 0.27 31.51 -20.59
N GLY A 17 -0.55 32.43 -20.06
CA GLY A 17 -1.35 32.18 -18.85
C GLY A 17 -2.33 31.02 -19.01
N LEU A 18 -2.99 30.91 -20.18
CA LEU A 18 -3.93 29.84 -20.46
C LEU A 18 -3.21 28.48 -20.55
N VAL A 19 -2.07 28.42 -21.24
CA VAL A 19 -1.26 27.19 -21.35
C VAL A 19 -0.77 26.76 -19.98
N THR A 20 -0.26 27.70 -19.18
CA THR A 20 0.21 27.41 -17.82
C THR A 20 -0.92 26.90 -16.93
N TYR A 21 -2.11 27.47 -17.03
CA TYR A 21 -3.28 27.05 -16.26
C TYR A 21 -3.65 25.57 -16.50
N PHE A 22 -3.63 25.12 -17.74
CA PHE A 22 -3.93 23.72 -18.08
C PHE A 22 -2.75 22.76 -17.82
N SER A 23 -1.55 23.29 -17.67
CA SER A 23 -0.33 22.49 -17.40
C SER A 23 0.00 22.37 -15.92
N LEU A 24 -0.70 23.08 -15.03
CA LEU A 24 -0.47 22.94 -13.60
C LEU A 24 -1.00 21.58 -13.12
N PRO A 25 -0.14 20.71 -12.61
CA PRO A 25 -0.60 19.49 -11.96
C PRO A 25 -1.33 19.86 -10.66
N VAL A 26 -2.62 19.57 -10.60
CA VAL A 26 -3.43 19.73 -9.38
C VAL A 26 -3.28 18.45 -8.56
N SER A 27 -2.18 18.30 -7.85
CA SER A 27 -2.02 17.25 -6.85
C SER A 27 -2.14 17.87 -5.46
N LEU A 28 -3.07 17.34 -4.65
CA LEU A 28 -3.26 17.73 -3.24
C LEU A 28 -2.08 17.29 -2.35
N LEU A 29 -1.37 16.26 -2.78
CA LEU A 29 -0.19 15.73 -2.11
C LEU A 29 0.92 15.58 -3.15
N PRO A 30 2.12 16.13 -2.90
CA PRO A 30 3.26 15.79 -3.73
C PRO A 30 3.47 14.27 -3.68
N ASP A 31 3.89 13.66 -4.79
CA ASP A 31 4.35 12.27 -4.83
C ASP A 31 5.64 12.15 -3.98
N VAL A 32 5.45 12.11 -2.66
CA VAL A 32 6.54 11.82 -1.73
C VAL A 32 6.56 10.33 -1.55
N ASP A 33 7.51 9.68 -2.20
CA ASP A 33 7.83 8.29 -1.88
C ASP A 33 8.21 8.23 -0.40
N ILE A 34 7.34 7.61 0.39
CA ILE A 34 7.65 7.30 1.79
C ILE A 34 8.60 6.10 1.73
N PRO A 35 9.88 6.26 2.07
CA PRO A 35 10.84 5.17 2.00
C PRO A 35 10.61 4.18 3.14
N GLN A 36 9.47 3.48 3.10
CA GLN A 36 9.06 2.53 4.11
C GLN A 36 8.59 1.22 3.47
N ILE A 37 9.09 0.11 4.01
CA ILE A 37 8.67 -1.25 3.63
C ILE A 37 8.14 -1.94 4.86
N THR A 38 7.00 -2.60 4.73
CA THR A 38 6.37 -3.36 5.80
C THR A 38 6.47 -4.85 5.48
N VAL A 39 7.04 -5.63 6.39
CA VAL A 39 7.11 -7.09 6.27
C VAL A 39 6.09 -7.72 7.22
N GLN A 40 5.17 -8.50 6.66
CA GLN A 40 4.15 -9.24 7.40
C GLN A 40 4.62 -10.68 7.59
N VAL A 41 4.52 -11.14 8.82
CA VAL A 41 4.83 -12.51 9.24
C VAL A 41 3.56 -13.13 9.77
N SER A 42 3.15 -14.28 9.24
CA SER A 42 1.96 -15.01 9.70
C SER A 42 2.36 -16.32 10.34
N GLY A 43 1.80 -16.62 11.50
CA GLY A 43 1.99 -17.88 12.21
C GLY A 43 0.65 -18.37 12.73
N GLU A 44 0.01 -19.28 12.00
CA GLU A 44 -1.28 -19.83 12.41
C GLU A 44 -1.14 -20.54 13.78
N ASN A 45 -2.05 -20.23 14.70
CA ASN A 45 -2.13 -20.82 16.05
C ASN A 45 -0.90 -20.61 16.95
N SER A 46 0.01 -19.68 16.63
CA SER A 46 1.16 -19.35 17.47
C SER A 46 0.83 -18.19 18.41
N SER A 47 1.26 -18.29 19.66
CA SER A 47 1.20 -17.16 20.58
C SER A 47 2.20 -16.07 20.13
N ALA A 48 1.95 -14.80 20.51
CA ALA A 48 2.82 -13.68 20.17
C ALA A 48 4.28 -13.94 20.56
N ARG A 49 4.52 -14.54 21.73
CA ARG A 49 5.86 -14.84 22.22
C ARG A 49 6.57 -15.94 21.41
N GLU A 50 5.84 -16.95 21.01
CA GLU A 50 6.33 -18.03 20.18
C GLU A 50 6.66 -17.53 18.78
N LEU A 51 5.73 -16.79 18.15
CA LEU A 51 5.90 -16.17 16.85
C LEU A 51 7.11 -15.22 16.82
N GLU A 52 7.27 -14.40 17.87
CA GLU A 52 8.43 -13.51 18.00
C GLU A 52 9.74 -14.32 17.99
N ASN A 53 9.86 -15.38 18.79
CA ASN A 53 11.08 -16.12 18.92
C ASN A 53 11.41 -17.01 17.71
N THR A 54 10.38 -17.63 17.12
CA THR A 54 10.56 -18.62 16.05
C THR A 54 10.62 -18.01 14.66
N MET A 55 9.93 -16.88 14.42
CA MET A 55 9.82 -16.29 13.10
C MET A 55 10.27 -14.82 13.04
N VAL A 56 9.72 -13.94 13.89
CA VAL A 56 9.96 -12.51 13.79
C VAL A 56 11.41 -12.16 14.10
N ALA A 57 12.01 -12.71 15.16
CA ALA A 57 13.38 -12.42 15.54
C ALA A 57 14.43 -12.92 14.54
N PRO A 58 14.32 -14.13 13.94
CA PRO A 58 15.20 -14.55 12.85
C PRO A 58 15.09 -13.66 11.61
N VAL A 59 13.87 -13.34 11.17
CA VAL A 59 13.63 -12.47 10.02
C VAL A 59 14.22 -11.07 10.28
N ARG A 60 13.96 -10.49 11.46
CA ARG A 60 14.49 -9.19 11.85
C ARG A 60 16.01 -9.14 11.80
N ARG A 61 16.70 -10.19 12.25
CA ARG A 61 18.18 -10.27 12.18
C ARG A 61 18.72 -10.19 10.77
N GLN A 62 18.06 -10.81 9.81
CA GLN A 62 18.46 -10.71 8.41
C GLN A 62 18.14 -9.35 7.81
N LEU A 63 16.98 -8.78 8.15
CA LEU A 63 16.54 -7.47 7.67
C LEU A 63 17.42 -6.32 8.19
N MET A 64 18.09 -6.48 9.34
CA MET A 64 19.05 -5.49 9.85
C MET A 64 20.27 -5.28 8.95
N GLN A 65 20.51 -6.18 7.99
CA GLN A 65 21.62 -6.10 7.04
C GLN A 65 21.24 -5.36 5.74
N VAL A 66 20.00 -4.89 5.62
CA VAL A 66 19.53 -4.15 4.44
C VAL A 66 20.16 -2.77 4.41
N SER A 67 20.63 -2.37 3.23
CA SER A 67 21.34 -1.10 3.03
C SER A 67 20.39 0.10 3.18
N GLY A 68 20.87 1.18 3.80
CA GLY A 68 20.09 2.42 3.96
C GLY A 68 18.97 2.35 4.98
N LEU A 69 18.92 1.31 5.81
CA LEU A 69 17.95 1.17 6.90
C LEU A 69 18.26 2.18 8.01
N THR A 70 17.31 3.06 8.31
CA THR A 70 17.42 4.08 9.37
C THR A 70 16.76 3.62 10.66
N GLU A 71 15.58 3.05 10.54
CA GLU A 71 14.81 2.59 11.69
C GLU A 71 14.09 1.28 11.39
N MET A 72 14.00 0.41 12.40
CA MET A 72 13.20 -0.81 12.34
C MET A 72 12.31 -0.91 13.56
N LYS A 73 11.00 -1.07 13.33
CA LYS A 73 10.00 -1.32 14.37
C LYS A 73 9.32 -2.64 14.10
N SER A 74 9.18 -3.48 15.14
CA SER A 74 8.41 -4.72 15.04
C SER A 74 7.32 -4.77 16.09
N GLU A 75 6.17 -5.26 15.69
CA GLU A 75 5.01 -5.50 16.54
C GLU A 75 4.53 -6.93 16.30
N THR A 76 4.43 -7.72 17.36
CA THR A 76 4.01 -9.12 17.28
C THR A 76 2.75 -9.32 18.10
N ARG A 77 1.76 -9.95 17.50
CA ARG A 77 0.48 -10.35 18.13
C ARG A 77 0.28 -11.84 17.93
N ASP A 78 -0.74 -12.40 18.59
CA ASP A 78 -1.09 -13.79 18.39
C ASP A 78 -1.44 -14.03 16.91
N GLY A 79 -0.74 -14.97 16.28
CA GLY A 79 -0.90 -15.35 14.88
C GLY A 79 -0.33 -14.38 13.85
N SER A 80 0.15 -13.18 14.22
CA SER A 80 0.66 -12.21 13.23
C SER A 80 1.78 -11.33 13.77
N GLY A 81 2.78 -11.04 12.93
CA GLY A 81 3.85 -10.10 13.20
C GLY A 81 4.00 -9.09 12.08
N ILE A 82 4.34 -7.86 12.41
CA ILE A 82 4.58 -6.78 11.46
C ILE A 82 5.94 -6.18 11.77
N ILE A 83 6.81 -6.09 10.76
CA ILE A 83 8.10 -5.43 10.84
C ILE A 83 8.08 -4.25 9.86
N ARG A 84 8.21 -3.02 10.36
CA ARG A 84 8.31 -1.80 9.56
C ARG A 84 9.76 -1.39 9.44
N LEU A 85 10.19 -1.18 8.21
CA LEU A 85 11.53 -0.75 7.83
C LEU A 85 11.42 0.66 7.27
N SER A 86 12.10 1.62 7.87
CA SER A 86 12.19 3.00 7.40
C SER A 86 13.59 3.25 6.86
N PHE A 87 13.69 3.85 5.69
CA PHE A 87 14.94 4.14 4.99
C PHE A 87 15.19 5.63 4.92
N ASP A 88 16.42 6.01 4.60
CA ASP A 88 16.79 7.42 4.39
C ASP A 88 16.05 8.02 3.18
N PHE A 89 15.72 9.31 3.26
CA PHE A 89 15.14 10.05 2.15
C PHE A 89 16.09 10.01 0.94
N GLY A 90 15.54 9.69 -0.23
CA GLY A 90 16.29 9.53 -1.47
C GLY A 90 16.79 8.10 -1.72
N THR A 91 16.57 7.18 -0.80
CA THR A 91 16.79 5.75 -1.06
C THR A 91 15.83 5.26 -2.15
N ASN A 92 16.36 4.53 -3.13
CA ASN A 92 15.52 3.90 -4.13
C ASN A 92 14.73 2.75 -3.48
N THR A 93 13.43 3.00 -3.27
CA THR A 93 12.53 2.06 -2.60
C THR A 93 12.35 0.75 -3.35
N ASP A 94 12.52 0.74 -4.68
CA ASP A 94 12.43 -0.48 -5.48
C ASP A 94 13.64 -1.40 -5.25
N LEU A 95 14.84 -0.83 -5.22
CA LEU A 95 16.06 -1.57 -4.89
C LEU A 95 16.02 -2.08 -3.44
N ALA A 96 15.62 -1.24 -2.50
CA ALA A 96 15.44 -1.64 -1.10
C ALA A 96 14.42 -2.79 -0.96
N PHE A 97 13.32 -2.74 -1.72
CA PHE A 97 12.31 -3.80 -1.73
C PHE A 97 12.85 -5.14 -2.26
N ILE A 98 13.67 -5.10 -3.30
CA ILE A 98 14.35 -6.31 -3.82
C ILE A 98 15.30 -6.88 -2.77
N GLU A 99 16.13 -6.03 -2.13
CA GLU A 99 17.06 -6.45 -1.09
C GLU A 99 16.32 -7.03 0.13
N VAL A 100 15.22 -6.41 0.55
CA VAL A 100 14.36 -6.94 1.63
C VAL A 100 13.83 -8.33 1.29
N ASN A 101 13.34 -8.56 0.07
CA ASN A 101 12.88 -9.88 -0.34
C ASN A 101 14.01 -10.92 -0.36
N GLU A 102 15.20 -10.56 -0.81
CA GLU A 102 16.39 -11.41 -0.76
C GLU A 102 16.74 -11.80 0.68
N LYS A 103 16.70 -10.84 1.62
CA LYS A 103 16.95 -11.12 3.04
C LYS A 103 15.84 -11.97 3.67
N ILE A 104 14.59 -11.81 3.24
CA ILE A 104 13.49 -12.70 3.65
C ILE A 104 13.76 -14.13 3.18
N ASP A 105 14.16 -14.31 1.92
CA ASP A 105 14.48 -15.64 1.38
C ASP A 105 15.68 -16.28 2.10
N ALA A 106 16.69 -15.50 2.43
CA ALA A 106 17.81 -15.97 3.26
C ALA A 106 17.35 -16.38 4.67
N ALA A 107 16.40 -15.64 5.27
CA ALA A 107 15.84 -15.95 6.58
C ALA A 107 15.07 -17.28 6.58
N MET A 108 14.41 -17.63 5.47
CA MET A 108 13.63 -18.88 5.35
C MET A 108 14.41 -20.13 5.70
N ASN A 109 15.73 -20.14 5.45
CA ASN A 109 16.59 -21.28 5.80
C ASN A 109 16.68 -21.54 7.31
N GLY A 110 16.39 -20.52 8.13
CA GLY A 110 16.43 -20.62 9.59
C GLY A 110 15.05 -20.69 10.25
N LEU A 111 13.99 -20.70 9.46
CA LEU A 111 12.60 -20.78 9.96
C LEU A 111 12.10 -22.24 10.01
N PRO A 112 11.06 -22.54 10.80
CA PRO A 112 10.39 -23.83 10.77
C PRO A 112 9.93 -24.21 9.36
N LYS A 113 9.89 -25.49 9.03
CA LYS A 113 9.56 -25.98 7.66
C LYS A 113 8.12 -25.71 7.24
N ASP A 114 7.24 -25.51 8.21
CA ASP A 114 5.82 -25.18 8.07
C ASP A 114 5.55 -23.66 8.11
N ALA A 115 6.61 -22.86 8.26
CA ALA A 115 6.50 -21.41 8.28
C ALA A 115 6.03 -20.86 6.93
N VAL A 116 5.00 -20.02 6.96
CA VAL A 116 4.57 -19.26 5.79
C VAL A 116 5.60 -18.17 5.50
N ARG A 117 6.01 -18.05 4.23
CA ARG A 117 6.99 -17.04 3.80
C ARG A 117 6.49 -15.63 4.16
N PRO A 118 7.29 -14.82 4.88
CA PRO A 118 6.96 -13.43 5.16
C PRO A 118 6.73 -12.63 3.88
N LYS A 119 5.73 -11.76 3.90
CA LYS A 119 5.35 -10.94 2.75
C LYS A 119 5.81 -9.50 2.94
N ALA A 120 6.67 -9.02 2.04
CA ALA A 120 7.04 -7.61 1.98
C ALA A 120 5.97 -6.81 1.22
N ILE A 121 5.64 -5.63 1.74
CA ILE A 121 4.69 -4.68 1.15
C ILE A 121 5.38 -3.32 1.17
N LYS A 122 5.46 -2.68 0.01
CA LYS A 122 5.97 -1.32 -0.13
C LYS A 122 4.87 -0.34 0.30
N ALA A 123 5.17 0.57 1.20
CA ALA A 123 4.25 1.66 1.53
C ALA A 123 4.25 2.66 0.38
N SER A 124 3.07 2.96 -0.14
CA SER A 124 2.87 4.03 -1.11
C SER A 124 1.98 5.11 -0.51
N ALA A 125 2.32 6.37 -0.74
CA ALA A 125 1.45 7.47 -0.36
C ALA A 125 0.10 7.43 -1.10
N THR A 126 0.05 6.67 -2.21
CA THR A 126 -1.16 6.45 -3.00
C THR A 126 -2.09 5.36 -2.44
N ASP A 127 -1.64 4.59 -1.43
CA ASP A 127 -2.44 3.53 -0.80
C ASP A 127 -3.49 4.06 0.19
N ILE A 128 -3.69 5.37 0.24
CA ILE A 128 -4.78 5.96 1.02
C ILE A 128 -6.10 5.62 0.31
N PRO A 129 -7.02 4.90 0.97
CA PRO A 129 -8.28 4.56 0.35
C PRO A 129 -9.07 5.84 0.03
N VAL A 130 -9.34 6.06 -1.25
CA VAL A 130 -10.05 7.26 -1.74
C VAL A 130 -11.53 7.20 -1.37
N PHE A 131 -12.09 5.99 -1.28
CA PHE A 131 -13.48 5.79 -0.85
C PHE A 131 -13.68 4.39 -0.27
N TYR A 132 -14.73 4.26 0.53
CA TYR A 132 -15.19 2.98 1.06
C TYR A 132 -16.53 2.64 0.44
N LEU A 133 -16.65 1.46 -0.14
CA LEU A 133 -17.91 0.95 -0.69
C LEU A 133 -18.54 -0.01 0.30
N ASN A 134 -19.65 0.38 0.91
CA ASN A 134 -20.41 -0.48 1.79
C ASN A 134 -21.55 -1.15 1.00
N MET A 135 -21.56 -2.48 0.99
CA MET A 135 -22.63 -3.27 0.40
C MET A 135 -23.50 -3.88 1.49
N THR A 136 -24.80 -3.69 1.40
CA THR A 136 -25.77 -4.25 2.33
C THR A 136 -26.84 -5.00 1.58
N LEU A 137 -27.32 -6.10 2.17
CA LEU A 137 -28.51 -6.77 1.67
C LEU A 137 -29.74 -5.88 1.94
N LYS A 138 -30.50 -5.59 0.89
CA LYS A 138 -31.79 -4.93 1.05
C LYS A 138 -32.77 -5.95 1.62
N ASN A 139 -32.85 -5.99 2.95
CA ASN A 139 -33.78 -6.86 3.65
C ASN A 139 -34.89 -6.03 4.29
N ASP A 140 -36.11 -6.25 3.85
CA ASP A 140 -37.33 -5.78 4.53
C ASP A 140 -37.76 -6.72 5.67
N LEU A 141 -36.90 -7.70 6.04
CA LEU A 141 -37.17 -8.71 7.06
C LEU A 141 -36.51 -8.37 8.38
N PRO A 142 -37.14 -8.67 9.54
CA PRO A 142 -36.57 -8.42 10.83
C PRO A 142 -35.29 -9.23 11.05
N TYR A 143 -34.34 -8.62 11.73
CA TYR A 143 -32.92 -9.00 12.00
C TYR A 143 -32.60 -10.48 12.28
N ARG A 144 -33.57 -11.34 12.47
CA ARG A 144 -33.39 -12.73 12.92
C ARG A 144 -33.34 -13.78 11.80
N GLN A 145 -33.46 -13.40 10.52
CA GLN A 145 -33.42 -14.35 9.40
C GLN A 145 -32.53 -13.84 8.26
N THR A 146 -31.31 -13.42 8.62
CA THR A 146 -30.30 -13.20 7.58
C THR A 146 -29.88 -14.55 7.05
N ASN A 147 -30.27 -14.88 5.83
CA ASN A 147 -29.83 -16.08 5.14
C ASN A 147 -28.30 -15.99 4.98
N GLU A 148 -27.54 -16.81 5.69
CA GLU A 148 -26.08 -16.90 5.56
C GLU A 148 -25.66 -17.07 4.10
N ASP A 149 -26.42 -17.86 3.34
CA ASP A 149 -26.20 -18.06 1.91
C ASP A 149 -26.35 -16.77 1.09
N ALA A 150 -27.31 -15.91 1.41
CA ALA A 150 -27.48 -14.62 0.74
C ALA A 150 -26.33 -13.65 1.05
N PHE A 151 -25.83 -13.68 2.29
CA PHE A 151 -24.67 -12.89 2.70
C PHE A 151 -23.39 -13.37 2.00
N LEU A 152 -23.14 -14.68 1.97
CA LEU A 152 -22.00 -15.27 1.28
C LEU A 152 -22.02 -15.00 -0.23
N ASN A 153 -23.20 -15.10 -0.86
CA ASN A 153 -23.38 -14.76 -2.27
C ASN A 153 -23.08 -13.27 -2.53
N MET A 154 -23.49 -12.38 -1.63
CA MET A 154 -23.17 -10.96 -1.72
C MET A 154 -21.66 -10.71 -1.59
N CYS A 155 -20.97 -11.36 -0.65
CA CYS A 155 -19.52 -11.28 -0.49
C CYS A 155 -18.80 -11.77 -1.75
N THR A 156 -19.21 -12.90 -2.29
CA THR A 156 -18.67 -13.47 -3.54
C THR A 156 -18.88 -12.51 -4.73
N LEU A 157 -20.04 -11.88 -4.83
CA LEU A 157 -20.34 -10.88 -5.86
C LEU A 157 -19.48 -9.62 -5.68
N ALA A 158 -19.30 -9.18 -4.44
CA ALA A 158 -18.44 -8.04 -4.12
C ALA A 158 -16.99 -8.28 -4.56
N GLU A 159 -16.43 -9.44 -4.23
CA GLU A 159 -15.04 -9.77 -4.57
C GLU A 159 -14.83 -10.08 -6.05
N ASN A 160 -15.70 -10.88 -6.66
CA ASN A 160 -15.46 -11.37 -8.01
C ASN A 160 -15.98 -10.43 -9.11
N VAL A 161 -16.97 -9.59 -8.82
CA VAL A 161 -17.56 -8.71 -9.82
C VAL A 161 -17.24 -7.25 -9.52
N VAL A 162 -17.59 -6.76 -8.33
CA VAL A 162 -17.48 -5.33 -8.02
C VAL A 162 -16.02 -4.92 -7.93
N LYS A 163 -15.22 -5.62 -7.13
CA LYS A 163 -13.79 -5.35 -6.98
C LYS A 163 -13.06 -5.40 -8.32
N ARG A 164 -13.25 -6.48 -9.11
CA ARG A 164 -12.60 -6.61 -10.43
C ARG A 164 -13.02 -5.54 -11.43
N ARG A 165 -14.28 -5.09 -11.39
CA ARG A 165 -14.74 -4.00 -12.26
C ARG A 165 -14.12 -2.67 -11.90
N ILE A 166 -13.91 -2.41 -10.61
CA ILE A 166 -13.26 -1.19 -10.11
C ILE A 166 -11.77 -1.22 -10.48
N GLU A 167 -11.09 -2.35 -10.26
CA GLU A 167 -9.66 -2.54 -10.60
C GLU A 167 -9.38 -2.40 -12.12
N GLN A 168 -10.36 -2.60 -12.99
CA GLN A 168 -10.22 -2.42 -14.44
C GLN A 168 -10.30 -0.97 -14.89
N LEU A 169 -10.62 -0.03 -14.00
CA LEU A 169 -10.66 1.39 -14.33
C LEU A 169 -9.23 1.94 -14.40
N PRO A 170 -8.84 2.61 -15.51
CA PRO A 170 -7.46 3.07 -15.70
C PRO A 170 -7.00 4.14 -14.71
N GLN A 171 -7.92 4.71 -13.92
CA GLN A 171 -7.64 5.70 -12.88
C GLN A 171 -7.50 5.07 -11.48
N VAL A 172 -7.72 3.77 -11.32
CA VAL A 172 -7.59 3.06 -10.05
C VAL A 172 -6.23 2.38 -10.03
N ALA A 173 -5.29 2.90 -9.23
CA ALA A 173 -4.02 2.25 -8.97
C ALA A 173 -4.26 1.02 -8.07
N MET A 174 -3.61 -0.10 -8.41
CA MET A 174 -3.56 -1.31 -7.58
C MET A 174 -2.44 -1.21 -6.56
#